data_1ac454cafaa48973aa82f47c15f0592d
#
_entry.id   1ac454cafaa48973aa82f47c15f0592d
#
_cell.length_a   1.000
_cell.length_b   1.000
_cell.length_c   1.000
_cell.angle_alpha   90.00
_cell.angle_beta   90.00
_cell.angle_gamma   90.00
#
_symmetry.space_group_name_H-M   'P 1'
#
loop_
_entity.id
_entity.type
_entity.pdbx_description
1 polymer ?
#
loop_
_entity_poly.entity_id
_entity_poly.type
_entity_poly.pdbx_seq_one_letter_code
_entity_poly.pdbx_strand_id
1 'polypeptide(L)'
;MKKEEKVEEKVVAPKKVAPKKTTSKAKKKDWSAVYDANKSYSLNEALEILKKITKTKFDASVEAHFRLGINPKKGDQQVRSAVSLPHGTGKTVRIAAFVSPANEKAAKDAGADLIGGEELIEQIKRSEKTDFEVAVAEPAMMRQLAVIAKILGTRGLMPSPKNETVTTDIAKAITELKKYRW
;
A
#
# COMPACT_ATOMS: atom_id res chain seq x y z
N MET A 1 -63.15 -29.24 14.79
CA MET A 1 -62.56 -29.56 13.50
C MET A 1 -62.19 -28.25 12.83
N LYS A 2 -60.94 -27.79 12.99
CA LYS A 2 -60.39 -26.66 12.25
C LYS A 2 -59.23 -27.19 11.38
N LYS A 3 -59.37 -27.03 10.08
CA LYS A 3 -58.37 -27.38 9.08
C LYS A 3 -57.24 -26.39 9.15
N GLU A 4 -56.02 -26.85 9.36
CA GLU A 4 -54.80 -26.10 9.19
C GLU A 4 -54.41 -26.07 7.71
N GLU A 5 -54.37 -24.89 7.15
CA GLU A 5 -53.97 -24.60 5.78
C GLU A 5 -52.45 -24.37 5.74
N LYS A 6 -51.74 -25.35 5.16
CA LYS A 6 -50.29 -25.29 4.93
C LYS A 6 -50.02 -24.32 3.78
N VAL A 7 -49.41 -23.19 4.08
CA VAL A 7 -48.86 -22.28 3.09
C VAL A 7 -47.46 -22.76 2.69
N GLU A 8 -47.32 -23.31 1.51
CA GLU A 8 -46.04 -23.67 0.92
C GLU A 8 -45.35 -22.38 0.38
N GLU A 9 -44.32 -21.98 1.06
CA GLU A 9 -43.44 -20.88 0.63
C GLU A 9 -42.51 -21.37 -0.48
N LYS A 10 -42.80 -20.97 -1.73
CA LYS A 10 -41.95 -21.24 -2.89
C LYS A 10 -40.68 -20.40 -2.80
N VAL A 11 -39.59 -21.03 -2.40
CA VAL A 11 -38.23 -20.43 -2.47
C VAL A 11 -37.86 -20.27 -3.95
N VAL A 12 -37.88 -19.04 -4.42
CA VAL A 12 -37.42 -18.69 -5.75
C VAL A 12 -35.88 -18.61 -5.76
N ALA A 13 -35.25 -19.59 -6.38
CA ALA A 13 -33.80 -19.62 -6.58
C ALA A 13 -33.31 -18.43 -7.40
N PRO A 14 -32.18 -17.78 -7.02
CA PRO A 14 -31.63 -16.65 -7.77
C PRO A 14 -31.11 -17.10 -9.14
N LYS A 15 -31.67 -16.54 -10.20
CA LYS A 15 -31.18 -16.72 -11.57
C LYS A 15 -29.73 -16.24 -11.65
N LYS A 16 -28.81 -17.17 -11.94
CA LYS A 16 -27.43 -16.85 -12.30
C LYS A 16 -27.41 -15.97 -13.55
N VAL A 17 -27.10 -14.69 -13.38
CA VAL A 17 -26.85 -13.78 -14.48
C VAL A 17 -25.47 -14.13 -15.04
N ALA A 18 -25.45 -14.74 -16.22
CA ALA A 18 -24.20 -15.01 -16.94
C ALA A 18 -23.52 -13.67 -17.31
N PRO A 19 -22.18 -13.54 -17.16
CA PRO A 19 -21.49 -12.33 -17.52
C PRO A 19 -21.59 -12.13 -19.05
N LYS A 20 -22.22 -11.04 -19.48
CA LYS A 20 -22.19 -10.60 -20.87
C LYS A 20 -20.75 -10.38 -21.29
N LYS A 21 -20.22 -11.28 -22.13
CA LYS A 21 -18.94 -11.06 -22.84
C LYS A 21 -19.10 -9.88 -23.77
N THR A 22 -18.76 -8.69 -23.32
CA THR A 22 -18.55 -7.53 -24.19
C THR A 22 -17.21 -7.71 -24.88
N THR A 23 -17.20 -8.49 -25.95
CA THR A 23 -16.07 -8.53 -26.87
C THR A 23 -16.13 -7.30 -27.77
N SER A 24 -15.74 -6.15 -27.27
CA SER A 24 -15.26 -5.09 -28.12
C SER A 24 -13.92 -5.56 -28.68
N LYS A 25 -13.90 -6.06 -29.91
CA LYS A 25 -12.68 -6.25 -30.69
C LYS A 25 -12.06 -4.86 -30.91
N ALA A 26 -11.31 -4.36 -29.90
CA ALA A 26 -10.41 -3.25 -30.10
C ALA A 26 -9.45 -3.67 -31.22
N LYS A 27 -9.48 -2.97 -32.35
CA LYS A 27 -8.52 -3.16 -33.45
C LYS A 27 -7.14 -3.10 -32.80
N LYS A 28 -6.40 -4.22 -32.74
CA LYS A 28 -5.01 -4.25 -32.30
C LYS A 28 -4.26 -3.25 -33.16
N LYS A 29 -3.88 -2.13 -32.61
CA LYS A 29 -3.00 -1.18 -33.29
C LYS A 29 -1.69 -1.90 -33.52
N ASP A 30 -1.24 -1.94 -34.74
CA ASP A 30 0.05 -2.51 -35.11
C ASP A 30 1.13 -1.50 -34.73
N TRP A 31 1.88 -1.82 -33.66
CA TRP A 31 2.98 -1.01 -33.14
C TRP A 31 4.33 -1.42 -33.69
N SER A 32 4.36 -2.44 -34.57
CA SER A 32 5.59 -2.97 -35.18
C SER A 32 6.40 -1.94 -35.96
N ALA A 33 5.72 -0.88 -36.46
CA ALA A 33 6.38 0.24 -37.11
C ALA A 33 7.08 1.22 -36.15
N VAL A 34 6.77 1.17 -34.84
CA VAL A 34 7.29 2.11 -33.84
C VAL A 34 8.38 1.47 -32.98
N TYR A 35 8.24 0.21 -32.66
CA TYR A 35 9.25 -0.54 -31.86
C TYR A 35 9.23 -2.03 -32.22
N ASP A 36 10.38 -2.67 -32.04
CA ASP A 36 10.54 -4.12 -32.17
C ASP A 36 10.49 -4.76 -30.78
N ALA A 37 9.54 -5.67 -30.56
CA ALA A 37 9.35 -6.35 -29.28
C ALA A 37 10.51 -7.27 -28.87
N ASN A 38 11.36 -7.69 -29.81
CA ASN A 38 12.49 -8.58 -29.56
C ASN A 38 13.81 -7.82 -29.30
N LYS A 39 13.81 -6.50 -29.48
CA LYS A 39 15.00 -5.67 -29.30
C LYS A 39 15.03 -5.08 -27.88
N SER A 40 16.22 -5.05 -27.28
CA SER A 40 16.46 -4.33 -26.03
C SER A 40 16.75 -2.87 -26.33
N TYR A 41 16.10 -1.98 -25.60
CA TYR A 41 16.25 -0.53 -25.72
C TYR A 41 16.89 0.03 -24.46
N SER A 42 17.63 1.11 -24.60
CA SER A 42 18.09 1.91 -23.45
C SER A 42 16.89 2.59 -22.78
N LEU A 43 17.05 2.99 -21.50
CA LEU A 43 15.95 3.63 -20.74
C LEU A 43 15.43 4.89 -21.45
N ASN A 44 16.33 5.73 -21.98
CA ASN A 44 15.94 6.97 -22.66
C ASN A 44 15.20 6.70 -23.97
N GLU A 45 15.67 5.77 -24.78
CA GLU A 45 14.98 5.35 -26.02
C GLU A 45 13.61 4.76 -25.73
N ALA A 46 13.49 3.93 -24.68
CA ALA A 46 12.22 3.34 -24.26
C ALA A 46 11.21 4.41 -23.85
N LEU A 47 11.63 5.46 -23.13
CA LEU A 47 10.76 6.59 -22.75
C LEU A 47 10.30 7.40 -23.96
N GLU A 48 11.17 7.61 -24.96
CA GLU A 48 10.78 8.28 -26.20
C GLU A 48 9.77 7.46 -27.01
N ILE A 49 9.98 6.14 -27.10
CA ILE A 49 9.05 5.21 -27.74
C ILE A 49 7.70 5.24 -27.03
N LEU A 50 7.70 5.21 -25.68
CA LEU A 50 6.47 5.29 -24.89
C LEU A 50 5.67 6.55 -25.20
N LYS A 51 6.34 7.73 -25.27
CA LYS A 51 5.67 8.99 -25.64
C LYS A 51 5.03 8.93 -27.02
N LYS A 52 5.65 8.27 -28.00
CA LYS A 52 5.13 8.11 -29.36
C LYS A 52 3.93 7.14 -29.41
N ILE A 53 3.95 6.10 -28.59
CA ILE A 53 2.88 5.09 -28.52
C ILE A 53 1.67 5.60 -27.76
N THR A 54 1.89 6.37 -26.69
CA THR A 54 0.82 6.89 -25.83
C THR A 54 0.00 7.93 -26.57
N LYS A 55 -1.26 7.58 -26.88
CA LYS A 55 -2.25 8.46 -27.57
C LYS A 55 -3.45 8.75 -26.67
N THR A 56 -3.27 8.68 -25.38
CA THR A 56 -4.35 9.00 -24.43
C THR A 56 -4.54 10.51 -24.37
N LYS A 57 -5.80 10.94 -24.15
CA LYS A 57 -6.15 12.37 -23.97
C LYS A 57 -6.08 12.81 -22.49
N PHE A 58 -5.65 11.94 -21.60
CA PHE A 58 -5.53 12.15 -20.17
C PHE A 58 -4.12 11.73 -19.72
N ASP A 59 -3.72 12.18 -18.56
CA ASP A 59 -2.44 11.83 -17.95
C ASP A 59 -2.39 10.33 -17.66
N ALA A 60 -1.43 9.65 -18.29
CA ALA A 60 -1.27 8.21 -18.19
C ALA A 60 -0.15 7.87 -17.22
N SER A 61 -0.35 6.82 -16.43
CA SER A 61 0.70 6.26 -15.57
C SER A 61 1.66 5.37 -16.37
N VAL A 62 2.93 5.43 -16.03
CA VAL A 62 3.96 4.55 -16.57
C VAL A 62 4.36 3.56 -15.49
N GLU A 63 4.28 2.27 -15.82
CA GLU A 63 4.63 1.18 -14.91
C GLU A 63 5.85 0.43 -15.43
N ALA A 64 6.79 0.11 -14.55
CA ALA A 64 7.96 -0.70 -14.86
C ALA A 64 7.83 -2.08 -14.24
N HIS A 65 7.90 -3.13 -15.07
CA HIS A 65 7.84 -4.51 -14.62
C HIS A 65 9.23 -5.16 -14.72
N PHE A 66 9.74 -5.68 -13.60
CA PHE A 66 11.06 -6.29 -13.52
C PHE A 66 10.96 -7.80 -13.37
N ARG A 67 11.61 -8.53 -14.28
CA ARG A 67 11.80 -9.96 -14.12
C ARG A 67 13.13 -10.21 -13.42
N LEU A 68 13.07 -10.47 -12.13
CA LEU A 68 14.23 -10.82 -11.33
C LEU A 68 14.61 -12.29 -11.59
N GLY A 69 15.89 -12.59 -11.72
CA GLY A 69 16.40 -13.95 -11.90
C GLY A 69 16.42 -14.78 -10.60
N ILE A 70 15.39 -14.67 -9.78
CA ILE A 70 15.27 -15.31 -8.47
C ILE A 70 14.28 -16.47 -8.48
N ASN A 71 14.51 -17.45 -7.60
CA ASN A 71 13.55 -18.53 -7.35
C ASN A 71 12.74 -18.20 -6.07
N PRO A 72 11.43 -17.82 -6.19
CA PRO A 72 10.63 -17.41 -5.04
C PRO A 72 10.35 -18.54 -4.04
N LYS A 73 10.60 -19.81 -4.41
CA LYS A 73 10.45 -20.96 -3.51
C LYS A 73 11.60 -21.11 -2.52
N LYS A 74 12.75 -20.46 -2.80
CA LYS A 74 13.92 -20.50 -1.92
C LYS A 74 13.90 -19.27 -1.01
N GLY A 75 13.92 -19.49 0.29
CA GLY A 75 13.84 -18.40 1.29
C GLY A 75 15.04 -17.44 1.27
N ASP A 76 16.21 -17.92 0.85
CA ASP A 76 17.44 -17.14 0.69
C ASP A 76 17.42 -16.19 -0.51
N GLN A 77 16.53 -16.43 -1.50
CA GLN A 77 16.40 -15.62 -2.71
C GLN A 77 15.22 -14.66 -2.66
N GLN A 78 14.57 -14.49 -1.50
CA GLN A 78 13.50 -13.52 -1.34
C GLN A 78 14.06 -12.11 -1.22
N VAL A 79 13.59 -11.20 -2.08
CA VAL A 79 13.92 -9.78 -2.00
C VAL A 79 12.83 -9.08 -1.18
N ARG A 80 13.23 -8.54 -0.02
CA ARG A 80 12.37 -7.70 0.83
C ARG A 80 13.19 -6.55 1.36
N SER A 81 13.05 -5.41 0.74
CA SER A 81 13.81 -4.21 1.10
C SER A 81 12.96 -2.96 0.89
N ALA A 82 13.36 -1.87 1.53
CA ALA A 82 12.81 -0.55 1.33
C ALA A 82 13.88 0.34 0.70
N VAL A 83 13.48 1.24 -0.20
CA VAL A 83 14.37 2.15 -0.90
C VAL A 83 13.84 3.56 -0.78
N SER A 84 14.70 4.50 -0.43
CA SER A 84 14.37 5.93 -0.44
C SER A 84 14.48 6.47 -1.87
N LEU A 85 13.38 7.04 -2.38
CA LEU A 85 13.37 7.64 -3.71
C LEU A 85 13.86 9.08 -3.65
N PRO A 86 14.79 9.53 -4.52
CA PRO A 86 15.37 10.88 -4.46
C PRO A 86 14.34 11.99 -4.68
N HIS A 87 13.28 11.73 -5.44
CA HIS A 87 12.23 12.72 -5.76
C HIS A 87 10.89 12.39 -5.06
N GLY A 88 10.85 11.36 -4.19
CA GLY A 88 9.63 10.91 -3.52
C GLY A 88 8.60 10.32 -4.49
N THR A 89 7.39 10.13 -4.00
CA THR A 89 6.26 9.56 -4.77
C THR A 89 5.18 10.59 -5.10
N GLY A 90 5.31 11.83 -4.63
CA GLY A 90 4.29 12.87 -4.78
C GLY A 90 3.03 12.67 -3.93
N LYS A 91 2.97 11.61 -3.11
CA LYS A 91 1.86 11.35 -2.18
C LYS A 91 2.18 11.89 -0.80
N THR A 92 1.24 12.56 -0.18
CA THR A 92 1.31 12.94 1.23
C THR A 92 0.81 11.79 2.09
N VAL A 93 1.66 11.25 2.94
CA VAL A 93 1.37 10.12 3.83
C VAL A 93 1.09 10.63 5.23
N ARG A 94 0.00 10.18 5.86
CA ARG A 94 -0.28 10.47 7.26
C ARG A 94 0.50 9.51 8.15
N ILE A 95 1.31 10.07 9.05
CA ILE A 95 2.23 9.33 9.89
C ILE A 95 1.76 9.40 11.35
N ALA A 96 1.64 8.24 11.99
CA ALA A 96 1.47 8.12 13.43
C ALA A 96 2.81 7.79 14.10
N ALA A 97 3.20 8.61 15.06
CA ALA A 97 4.42 8.41 15.85
C ALA A 97 4.08 7.95 17.26
N PHE A 98 4.49 6.73 17.59
CA PHE A 98 4.37 6.15 18.92
C PHE A 98 5.68 6.36 19.68
N VAL A 99 5.72 7.42 20.47
CA VAL A 99 6.92 7.91 21.14
C VAL A 99 6.69 8.11 22.63
N SER A 100 7.79 8.11 23.39
CA SER A 100 7.76 8.53 24.78
C SER A 100 7.52 10.05 24.89
N PRO A 101 7.00 10.55 26.02
CA PRO A 101 6.74 11.99 26.23
C PRO A 101 7.95 12.88 25.99
N ALA A 102 9.16 12.34 26.17
CA ALA A 102 10.41 13.05 25.92
C ALA A 102 10.63 13.40 24.45
N ASN A 103 10.15 12.53 23.53
CA ASN A 103 10.38 12.64 22.08
C ASN A 103 9.15 13.17 21.30
N GLU A 104 8.06 13.49 21.99
CA GLU A 104 6.84 14.04 21.34
C GLU A 104 7.11 15.34 20.59
N LYS A 105 7.90 16.25 21.19
CA LYS A 105 8.27 17.52 20.55
C LYS A 105 9.05 17.27 19.26
N ALA A 106 10.04 16.38 19.29
CA ALA A 106 10.84 16.04 18.13
C ALA A 106 10.00 15.41 17.00
N ALA A 107 9.03 14.56 17.34
CA ALA A 107 8.10 13.97 16.40
C ALA A 107 7.16 15.03 15.76
N LYS A 108 6.73 16.02 16.56
CA LYS A 108 5.88 17.13 16.08
C LYS A 108 6.65 18.05 15.14
N ASP A 109 7.87 18.42 15.50
CA ASP A 109 8.73 19.27 14.68
C ASP A 109 9.10 18.59 13.34
N ALA A 110 9.26 17.27 13.36
CA ALA A 110 9.47 16.46 12.16
C ALA A 110 8.19 16.31 11.28
N GLY A 111 7.03 16.73 11.81
CA GLY A 111 5.78 16.79 11.07
C GLY A 111 4.93 15.52 11.14
N ALA A 112 5.00 14.72 12.20
CA ALA A 112 4.04 13.63 12.40
C ALA A 112 2.60 14.18 12.55
N ASP A 113 1.64 13.45 12.00
CA ASP A 113 0.23 13.89 12.00
C ASP A 113 -0.51 13.44 13.26
N LEU A 114 -0.16 12.27 13.76
CA LEU A 114 -0.66 11.72 15.02
C LEU A 114 0.53 11.39 15.92
N ILE A 115 0.52 11.91 17.12
CA ILE A 115 1.62 11.72 18.06
C ILE A 115 1.03 11.33 19.42
N GLY A 116 1.61 10.33 20.04
CA GLY A 116 1.23 9.93 21.37
C GLY A 116 1.87 8.63 21.80
N GLY A 117 1.82 8.40 23.10
CA GLY A 117 2.26 7.18 23.74
C GLY A 117 1.09 6.24 24.02
N GLU A 118 0.87 5.97 25.32
CA GLU A 118 -0.19 5.07 25.79
C GLU A 118 -1.60 5.57 25.44
N GLU A 119 -1.82 6.87 25.49
CA GLU A 119 -3.13 7.47 25.18
C GLU A 119 -3.60 7.18 23.75
N LEU A 120 -2.69 7.31 22.78
CA LEU A 120 -2.98 7.01 21.37
C LEU A 120 -3.25 5.50 21.19
N ILE A 121 -2.53 4.65 21.89
CA ILE A 121 -2.74 3.20 21.87
C ILE A 121 -4.11 2.84 22.42
N GLU A 122 -4.54 3.44 23.55
CA GLU A 122 -5.85 3.22 24.12
C GLU A 122 -6.97 3.75 23.20
N GLN A 123 -6.77 4.89 22.57
CA GLN A 123 -7.73 5.45 21.62
C GLN A 123 -7.94 4.53 20.43
N ILE A 124 -6.86 4.00 19.84
CA ILE A 124 -6.92 3.03 18.74
C ILE A 124 -7.58 1.73 19.20
N LYS A 125 -7.27 1.25 20.41
CA LYS A 125 -7.88 0.05 20.99
C LYS A 125 -9.40 0.17 21.15
N ARG A 126 -9.90 1.36 21.54
CA ARG A 126 -11.34 1.62 21.73
C ARG A 126 -12.08 1.86 20.43
N SER A 127 -11.46 2.60 19.50
CA SER A 127 -12.11 3.01 18.25
C SER A 127 -11.93 2.01 17.12
N GLU A 128 -10.90 1.15 17.19
CA GLU A 128 -10.43 0.28 16.11
C GLU A 128 -10.14 1.01 14.79
N LYS A 129 -10.12 2.36 14.83
CA LYS A 129 -9.83 3.19 13.67
C LYS A 129 -8.35 3.53 13.61
N THR A 130 -7.78 3.49 12.43
CA THR A 130 -6.41 3.89 12.14
C THR A 130 -6.45 4.92 11.01
N ASP A 131 -6.44 6.20 11.38
CA ASP A 131 -6.51 7.31 10.42
C ASP A 131 -5.12 7.73 9.92
N PHE A 132 -4.21 6.77 9.79
CA PHE A 132 -2.85 6.95 9.31
C PHE A 132 -2.45 5.80 8.38
N GLU A 133 -1.46 6.04 7.56
CA GLU A 133 -0.97 5.09 6.55
C GLU A 133 0.35 4.45 6.96
N VAL A 134 1.13 5.11 7.81
CA VAL A 134 2.39 4.60 8.33
C VAL A 134 2.48 4.85 9.83
N ALA A 135 2.99 3.85 10.55
CA ALA A 135 3.29 3.96 11.96
C ALA A 135 4.81 3.91 12.19
N VAL A 136 5.32 4.87 12.94
CA VAL A 136 6.70 4.89 13.42
C VAL A 136 6.68 4.70 14.93
N ALA A 137 7.57 3.89 15.46
CA ALA A 137 7.59 3.60 16.88
C ALA A 137 9.02 3.65 17.45
N GLU A 138 9.11 4.11 18.68
CA GLU A 138 10.30 3.94 19.49
C GLU A 138 10.42 2.48 19.98
N PRO A 139 11.63 1.90 20.05
CA PRO A 139 11.81 0.53 20.54
C PRO A 139 11.18 0.28 21.92
N ALA A 140 11.20 1.27 22.80
CA ALA A 140 10.60 1.21 24.12
C ALA A 140 9.08 1.03 24.07
N MET A 141 8.39 1.65 23.09
CA MET A 141 6.94 1.60 22.93
C MET A 141 6.43 0.30 22.29
N MET A 142 7.31 -0.52 21.72
CA MET A 142 6.92 -1.75 21.05
C MET A 142 6.18 -2.76 21.94
N ARG A 143 6.51 -2.79 23.25
CA ARG A 143 5.80 -3.64 24.22
C ARG A 143 4.34 -3.22 24.38
N GLN A 144 4.08 -1.93 24.43
CA GLN A 144 2.74 -1.37 24.57
C GLN A 144 1.94 -1.52 23.29
N LEU A 145 2.58 -1.37 22.11
CA LEU A 145 1.98 -1.62 20.81
C LEU A 145 1.52 -3.07 20.62
N ALA A 146 2.08 -4.02 21.36
CA ALA A 146 1.64 -5.42 21.31
C ALA A 146 0.14 -5.58 21.64
N VAL A 147 -0.44 -4.69 22.45
CA VAL A 147 -1.86 -4.71 22.81
C VAL A 147 -2.77 -4.47 21.59
N ILE A 148 -2.32 -3.62 20.65
CA ILE A 148 -3.04 -3.30 19.41
C ILE A 148 -2.43 -3.97 18.17
N ALA A 149 -1.47 -4.88 18.36
CA ALA A 149 -0.78 -5.56 17.26
C ALA A 149 -1.72 -6.27 16.29
N LYS A 150 -2.84 -6.82 16.79
CA LYS A 150 -3.87 -7.46 15.95
C LYS A 150 -4.52 -6.45 15.01
N ILE A 151 -4.84 -5.25 15.50
CA ILE A 151 -5.48 -4.18 14.71
C ILE A 151 -4.51 -3.63 13.66
N LEU A 152 -3.29 -3.31 14.07
CA LEU A 152 -2.26 -2.80 13.17
C LEU A 152 -1.77 -3.87 12.17
N GLY A 153 -1.63 -5.11 12.61
CA GLY A 153 -1.14 -6.22 11.79
C GLY A 153 -2.07 -6.58 10.65
N THR A 154 -3.39 -6.64 10.89
CA THR A 154 -4.38 -6.94 9.83
C THR A 154 -4.41 -5.87 8.74
N ARG A 155 -4.04 -4.64 9.08
CA ARG A 155 -3.97 -3.51 8.13
C ARG A 155 -2.57 -3.27 7.55
N GLY A 156 -1.58 -4.06 7.96
CA GLY A 156 -0.20 -3.90 7.52
C GLY A 156 0.53 -2.68 8.09
N LEU A 157 -0.02 -2.06 9.16
CA LEU A 157 0.47 -0.82 9.76
C LEU A 157 1.44 -1.05 10.94
N MET A 158 1.76 -2.31 11.25
CA MET A 158 2.64 -2.63 12.38
C MET A 158 4.07 -2.16 12.11
N PRO A 159 4.66 -1.33 12.98
CA PRO A 159 6.06 -0.92 12.86
C PRO A 159 7.00 -2.13 12.86
N SER A 160 8.02 -2.09 12.01
CA SER A 160 8.99 -3.17 11.89
C SER A 160 10.42 -2.62 11.73
N PRO A 161 11.40 -3.20 12.41
CA PRO A 161 12.80 -2.84 12.21
C PRO A 161 13.28 -3.04 10.77
N LYS A 162 12.72 -4.03 10.07
CA LYS A 162 13.06 -4.32 8.66
C LYS A 162 12.69 -3.19 7.70
N ASN A 163 11.67 -2.42 8.05
CA ASN A 163 11.20 -1.27 7.26
C ASN A 163 11.74 0.05 7.85
N GLU A 164 12.65 0.01 8.82
CA GLU A 164 13.21 1.17 9.52
C GLU A 164 12.14 2.08 10.17
N THR A 165 10.96 1.51 10.45
CA THR A 165 9.87 2.20 11.14
C THR A 165 9.94 2.05 12.67
N VAL A 166 10.89 1.24 13.16
CA VAL A 166 11.26 1.16 14.58
C VAL A 166 12.66 1.68 14.72
N THR A 167 12.79 2.86 15.29
CA THR A 167 14.07 3.56 15.43
C THR A 167 14.10 4.44 16.67
N THR A 168 15.30 4.75 17.16
CA THR A 168 15.52 5.74 18.20
C THR A 168 15.51 7.17 17.67
N ASP A 169 15.85 7.36 16.38
CA ASP A 169 15.86 8.66 15.72
C ASP A 169 14.55 8.89 14.96
N ILE A 170 13.52 9.23 15.72
CA ILE A 170 12.15 9.40 15.22
C ILE A 170 12.03 10.55 14.21
N ALA A 171 12.74 11.67 14.47
CA ALA A 171 12.66 12.85 13.62
C ALA A 171 13.17 12.57 12.21
N LYS A 172 14.29 11.87 12.10
CA LYS A 172 14.88 11.46 10.82
C LYS A 172 13.94 10.50 10.07
N ALA A 173 13.42 9.48 10.74
CA ALA A 173 12.52 8.52 10.14
C ALA A 173 11.24 9.18 9.60
N ILE A 174 10.62 10.08 10.34
CA ILE A 174 9.42 10.82 9.90
C ILE A 174 9.74 11.68 8.68
N THR A 175 10.86 12.40 8.69
CA THR A 175 11.28 13.26 7.57
C THR A 175 11.53 12.44 6.32
N GLU A 176 12.19 11.29 6.43
CA GLU A 176 12.44 10.38 5.30
C GLU A 176 11.14 9.77 4.78
N LEU A 177 10.23 9.36 5.65
CA LEU A 177 8.93 8.82 5.26
C LEU A 177 8.06 9.85 4.54
N LYS A 178 8.04 11.11 5.00
CA LYS A 178 7.30 12.20 4.33
C LYS A 178 7.91 12.60 2.99
N LYS A 179 9.23 12.55 2.86
CA LYS A 179 9.93 13.06 1.69
C LYS A 179 10.19 12.00 0.61
N TYR A 180 10.48 10.77 1.00
CA TYR A 180 11.13 9.81 0.09
C TYR A 180 10.45 8.44 -0.02
N ARG A 181 9.55 8.08 0.88
CA ARG A 181 9.04 6.70 0.93
C ARG A 181 7.61 6.58 0.43
N TRP A 182 7.48 5.75 -0.52
CA TRP A 182 6.65 4.55 -0.82
C TRP A 182 6.82 4.05 -2.21
#